data_805e80b867a7140a06e9bb2b7ef46c0a
#
_entry.id   805e80b867a7140a06e9bb2b7ef46c0a
#
_cell.length_a   1.000
_cell.length_b   1.000
_cell.length_c   1.000
_cell.angle_alpha   90.00
_cell.angle_beta   90.00
_cell.angle_gamma   90.00
#
_symmetry.space_group_name_H-M   'P 1'
#
loop_
_entity.id
_entity.type
_entity.pdbx_description
1 polymer ?
#
loop_
_entity_poly.entity_id
_entity_poly.type
_entity_poly.pdbx_seq_one_letter_code
_entity_poly.pdbx_strand_id
1 'polypeptide(L)'
;MSWSEKTARVWRFLRQVWHLSLPYFNSAEKWKARGLLAAIVALNLGAVYMLVQINEWNRVFYDALQQKNATVFWAQLGRFTWLAMIFIVIAVYRFYLTQLLQVRWRAWMTRDLMHRWLTHDAFYRMELARYIGPAEESTTEAGLPQPGQRVPDNPDQRLQEDVNIFTSQTVGLSMGFLNAVVTLLSFVGILWGLSGSFSFSLGGSSFTIPGFMVWMAVLYCTVGSVLTHYIGRPLIGLNFEQQRREANFRHHLVRVREYSEAIALDKGQTVEEHNLDTRFASVLANYLQLIGKQKQLVGFTNLFGQAAVVFPFIVAAPRFFSGAIQLGELMQISSAFDRVQGALSWFVDNYDSLASWRATTERLTSFEAALSRQNQAPAGLERAQTATTSGASDTLTANGLTLQLPTGATLLEDAALSVAPGEHTLLQGPSGSGKSTLFRALAGIWPWAKGDVALPANVMFIPQRPYFPDGSLRDALAYPEPASRYSDAELKQALEDALLPGLAARLDERDNWTQKLSGGELQRLAIARVLLKQPAWVLADEATSALDVPAEEALYQRLKALTERAGGAMVSIAHRPSVAAFHQRHWRLKRLPGEQGPLYTLT
;
A
#
# COMPACT_ATOMS: atom_id res chain seq x y z
N MET A 1 -17.67 -3.01 -25.53
CA MET A 1 -16.60 -1.99 -25.37
C MET A 1 -15.95 -1.73 -26.71
N SER A 2 -16.00 -0.50 -27.18
CA SER A 2 -15.41 -0.11 -28.47
C SER A 2 -13.86 -0.15 -28.41
N TRP A 3 -13.23 -0.25 -29.57
CA TRP A 3 -11.76 -0.25 -29.67
C TRP A 3 -11.14 1.05 -29.13
N SER A 4 -11.83 2.18 -29.30
CA SER A 4 -11.46 3.49 -28.76
C SER A 4 -11.48 3.54 -27.22
N GLU A 5 -12.43 2.85 -26.56
CA GLU A 5 -12.49 2.79 -25.10
C GLU A 5 -11.34 1.95 -24.50
N LYS A 6 -10.96 0.87 -25.20
CA LYS A 6 -9.83 0.02 -24.77
C LYS A 6 -8.51 0.79 -24.84
N THR A 7 -8.26 1.51 -25.94
CA THR A 7 -7.05 2.32 -26.10
C THR A 7 -7.01 3.48 -25.10
N ALA A 8 -8.11 4.18 -24.86
CA ALA A 8 -8.20 5.25 -23.87
C ALA A 8 -7.94 4.75 -22.43
N ARG A 9 -8.32 3.49 -22.11
CA ARG A 9 -8.03 2.87 -20.82
C ARG A 9 -6.53 2.58 -20.64
N VAL A 10 -5.86 2.06 -21.66
CA VAL A 10 -4.43 1.81 -21.62
C VAL A 10 -3.66 3.13 -21.46
N TRP A 11 -4.01 4.17 -22.19
CA TRP A 11 -3.37 5.48 -22.08
C TRP A 11 -3.57 6.11 -20.69
N ARG A 12 -4.77 5.99 -20.10
CA ARG A 12 -5.01 6.44 -18.70
C ARG A 12 -4.13 5.70 -17.72
N PHE A 13 -4.03 4.39 -17.84
CA PHE A 13 -3.17 3.57 -16.98
C PHE A 13 -1.68 3.96 -17.11
N LEU A 14 -1.16 4.10 -18.33
CA LEU A 14 0.23 4.51 -18.55
C LEU A 14 0.50 5.92 -17.99
N ARG A 15 -0.48 6.84 -18.10
CA ARG A 15 -0.39 8.16 -17.49
C ARG A 15 -0.33 8.09 -15.95
N GLN A 16 -1.09 7.20 -15.32
CA GLN A 16 -1.04 6.97 -13.87
C GLN A 16 0.34 6.43 -13.44
N VAL A 17 0.85 5.42 -14.16
CA VAL A 17 2.20 4.88 -13.90
C VAL A 17 3.26 5.98 -14.04
N TRP A 18 3.16 6.79 -15.08
CA TRP A 18 4.08 7.91 -15.31
C TRP A 18 4.02 8.94 -14.18
N HIS A 19 2.81 9.31 -13.75
CA HIS A 19 2.60 10.26 -12.66
C HIS A 19 3.21 9.78 -11.34
N LEU A 20 3.02 8.51 -10.99
CA LEU A 20 3.61 7.91 -9.78
C LEU A 20 5.13 7.73 -9.88
N SER A 21 5.67 7.55 -11.08
CA SER A 21 7.10 7.27 -11.31
C SER A 21 7.93 8.54 -11.43
N LEU A 22 7.42 9.57 -12.12
CA LEU A 22 8.16 10.79 -12.46
C LEU A 22 8.78 11.52 -11.26
N PRO A 23 8.10 11.63 -10.09
CA PRO A 23 8.67 12.31 -8.92
C PRO A 23 10.00 11.72 -8.46
N TYR A 24 10.17 10.39 -8.49
CA TYR A 24 11.44 9.75 -8.13
C TYR A 24 12.57 10.15 -9.08
N PHE A 25 12.32 10.11 -10.39
CA PHE A 25 13.32 10.47 -11.40
C PHE A 25 13.61 11.97 -11.50
N ASN A 26 12.84 12.81 -10.79
CA ASN A 26 13.06 14.25 -10.65
C ASN A 26 13.48 14.66 -9.22
N SER A 27 13.60 13.71 -8.29
CA SER A 27 13.99 13.94 -6.90
C SER A 27 15.46 14.33 -6.74
N ALA A 28 15.90 14.53 -5.50
CA ALA A 28 17.31 14.75 -5.17
C ALA A 28 18.24 13.60 -5.66
N GLU A 29 17.68 12.39 -5.85
CA GLU A 29 18.41 11.22 -6.36
C GLU A 29 18.36 11.07 -7.91
N LYS A 30 17.84 12.04 -8.64
CA LYS A 30 17.57 11.98 -10.09
C LYS A 30 18.75 11.49 -10.95
N TRP A 31 19.96 11.94 -10.67
CA TRP A 31 21.14 11.53 -11.44
C TRP A 31 21.50 10.07 -11.21
N LYS A 32 21.39 9.59 -9.97
CA LYS A 32 21.62 8.17 -9.63
C LYS A 32 20.52 7.28 -10.24
N ALA A 33 19.27 7.69 -10.13
CA ALA A 33 18.12 6.97 -10.69
C ALA A 33 18.20 6.86 -12.21
N ARG A 34 18.46 7.97 -12.90
CA ARG A 34 18.58 8.00 -14.37
C ARG A 34 19.82 7.24 -14.86
N GLY A 35 20.94 7.36 -14.15
CA GLY A 35 22.16 6.62 -14.46
C GLY A 35 21.97 5.10 -14.33
N LEU A 36 21.33 4.64 -13.24
CA LEU A 36 20.98 3.23 -13.06
C LEU A 36 20.05 2.73 -14.16
N LEU A 37 18.99 3.47 -14.49
CA LEU A 37 18.05 3.11 -15.55
C LEU A 37 18.78 3.01 -16.92
N ALA A 38 19.61 3.99 -17.26
CA ALA A 38 20.38 3.97 -18.49
C ALA A 38 21.35 2.77 -18.55
N ALA A 39 22.03 2.45 -17.45
CA ALA A 39 22.91 1.28 -17.37
C ALA A 39 22.14 -0.04 -17.54
N ILE A 40 20.97 -0.17 -16.91
CA ILE A 40 20.11 -1.36 -17.04
C ILE A 40 19.64 -1.50 -18.51
N VAL A 41 19.21 -0.42 -19.15
CA VAL A 41 18.80 -0.42 -20.57
C VAL A 41 19.98 -0.84 -21.45
N ALA A 42 21.17 -0.26 -21.24
CA ALA A 42 22.38 -0.63 -22.00
C ALA A 42 22.75 -2.10 -21.83
N LEU A 43 22.68 -2.64 -20.60
CA LEU A 43 22.91 -4.05 -20.33
C LEU A 43 21.84 -4.97 -20.96
N ASN A 44 20.57 -4.53 -21.01
CA ASN A 44 19.53 -5.28 -21.72
C ASN A 44 19.82 -5.35 -23.23
N LEU A 45 20.17 -4.24 -23.83
CA LEU A 45 20.56 -4.21 -25.27
C LEU A 45 21.81 -5.06 -25.51
N GLY A 46 22.81 -4.95 -24.64
CA GLY A 46 24.02 -5.79 -24.67
C GLY A 46 23.70 -7.28 -24.56
N ALA A 47 22.76 -7.66 -23.68
CA ALA A 47 22.33 -9.05 -23.54
C ALA A 47 21.70 -9.58 -24.85
N VAL A 48 20.83 -8.80 -25.51
CA VAL A 48 20.23 -9.20 -26.81
C VAL A 48 21.30 -9.29 -27.87
N TYR A 49 22.25 -8.34 -27.92
CA TYR A 49 23.37 -8.41 -28.86
C TYR A 49 24.21 -9.69 -28.67
N MET A 50 24.48 -10.07 -27.41
CA MET A 50 25.19 -11.32 -27.12
C MET A 50 24.39 -12.56 -27.57
N LEU A 51 23.05 -12.54 -27.44
CA LEU A 51 22.20 -13.63 -27.95
C LEU A 51 22.28 -13.74 -29.48
N VAL A 52 22.36 -12.63 -30.19
CA VAL A 52 22.59 -12.62 -31.66
C VAL A 52 23.96 -13.21 -32.00
N GLN A 53 25.03 -12.86 -31.27
CA GLN A 53 26.35 -13.42 -31.48
C GLN A 53 26.41 -14.94 -31.18
N ILE A 54 25.70 -15.39 -30.15
CA ILE A 54 25.59 -16.82 -29.84
C ILE A 54 24.80 -17.56 -30.94
N ASN A 55 23.76 -16.95 -31.49
CA ASN A 55 23.01 -17.53 -32.59
C ASN A 55 23.87 -17.67 -33.87
N GLU A 56 24.72 -16.69 -34.20
CA GLU A 56 25.67 -16.79 -35.29
C GLU A 56 26.80 -17.83 -35.01
N TRP A 57 27.27 -17.90 -33.76
CA TRP A 57 28.20 -18.92 -33.30
C TRP A 57 27.63 -20.33 -33.51
N ASN A 58 26.36 -20.57 -33.22
CA ASN A 58 25.69 -21.85 -33.46
C ASN A 58 25.86 -22.29 -34.92
N ARG A 59 25.64 -21.38 -35.88
CA ARG A 59 25.79 -21.68 -37.31
C ARG A 59 27.19 -22.21 -37.61
N VAL A 60 28.22 -21.43 -37.30
CA VAL A 60 29.62 -21.77 -37.63
C VAL A 60 30.08 -23.03 -36.92
N PHE A 61 29.66 -23.23 -35.67
CA PHE A 61 30.04 -24.42 -34.90
C PHE A 61 29.43 -25.70 -35.46
N TYR A 62 28.15 -25.71 -35.81
CA TYR A 62 27.50 -26.90 -36.36
C TYR A 62 27.92 -27.19 -37.81
N ASP A 63 28.23 -26.17 -38.61
CA ASP A 63 28.83 -26.36 -39.93
C ASP A 63 30.21 -26.97 -39.84
N ALA A 64 31.06 -26.56 -38.88
CA ALA A 64 32.35 -27.17 -38.64
C ALA A 64 32.25 -28.66 -38.24
N LEU A 65 31.24 -29.01 -37.44
CA LEU A 65 30.94 -30.40 -37.08
C LEU A 65 30.51 -31.23 -38.29
N GLN A 66 29.60 -30.70 -39.12
CA GLN A 66 29.14 -31.36 -40.33
C GLN A 66 30.30 -31.61 -41.31
N GLN A 67 31.20 -30.65 -41.47
CA GLN A 67 32.36 -30.71 -42.34
C GLN A 67 33.54 -31.45 -41.71
N LYS A 68 33.44 -31.93 -40.45
CA LYS A 68 34.49 -32.57 -39.67
C LYS A 68 35.80 -31.74 -39.58
N ASN A 69 35.67 -30.41 -39.56
CA ASN A 69 36.80 -29.48 -39.47
C ASN A 69 37.21 -29.25 -38.01
N ALA A 70 38.18 -30.03 -37.55
CA ALA A 70 38.66 -29.97 -36.16
C ALA A 70 39.27 -28.61 -35.79
N THR A 71 39.96 -27.94 -36.70
CA THR A 71 40.59 -26.63 -36.42
C THR A 71 39.55 -25.55 -36.11
N VAL A 72 38.52 -25.46 -36.96
CA VAL A 72 37.42 -24.49 -36.76
C VAL A 72 36.61 -24.84 -35.50
N PHE A 73 36.38 -26.13 -35.25
CA PHE A 73 35.69 -26.61 -34.05
C PHE A 73 36.32 -26.08 -32.75
N TRP A 74 37.65 -26.32 -32.59
CA TRP A 74 38.36 -25.86 -31.38
C TRP A 74 38.41 -24.34 -31.27
N ALA A 75 38.57 -23.63 -32.38
CA ALA A 75 38.51 -22.16 -32.42
C ALA A 75 37.15 -21.64 -31.99
N GLN A 76 36.05 -22.26 -32.45
CA GLN A 76 34.70 -21.89 -32.05
C GLN A 76 34.39 -22.19 -30.57
N LEU A 77 34.94 -23.26 -30.02
CA LEU A 77 34.83 -23.57 -28.60
C LEU A 77 35.46 -22.47 -27.71
N GLY A 78 36.67 -22.01 -28.13
CA GLY A 78 37.32 -20.85 -27.49
C GLY A 78 36.50 -19.57 -27.62
N ARG A 79 35.91 -19.29 -28.80
CA ARG A 79 35.01 -18.14 -29.01
C ARG A 79 33.77 -18.21 -28.10
N PHE A 80 33.17 -19.39 -27.95
CA PHE A 80 32.01 -19.59 -27.07
C PHE A 80 32.33 -19.24 -25.62
N THR A 81 33.49 -19.67 -25.13
CA THR A 81 33.88 -19.36 -23.74
C THR A 81 33.89 -17.86 -23.48
N TRP A 82 34.43 -17.06 -24.40
CA TRP A 82 34.39 -15.59 -24.27
C TRP A 82 32.97 -15.03 -24.35
N LEU A 83 32.18 -15.48 -25.32
CA LEU A 83 30.78 -15.05 -25.46
C LEU A 83 29.97 -15.36 -24.19
N ALA A 84 30.12 -16.56 -23.64
CA ALA A 84 29.44 -16.99 -22.43
C ALA A 84 29.88 -16.17 -21.21
N MET A 85 31.19 -15.93 -21.04
CA MET A 85 31.70 -15.13 -19.93
C MET A 85 31.14 -13.69 -19.97
N ILE A 86 31.16 -13.03 -21.14
CA ILE A 86 30.62 -11.68 -21.30
C ILE A 86 29.12 -11.69 -21.02
N PHE A 87 28.38 -12.67 -21.54
CA PHE A 87 26.94 -12.79 -21.32
C PHE A 87 26.60 -12.97 -19.83
N ILE A 88 27.36 -13.80 -19.11
CA ILE A 88 27.20 -14.03 -17.67
C ILE A 88 27.44 -12.71 -16.91
N VAL A 89 28.50 -11.98 -17.21
CA VAL A 89 28.80 -10.69 -16.57
C VAL A 89 27.66 -9.71 -16.80
N ILE A 90 27.18 -9.57 -18.06
CA ILE A 90 26.01 -8.73 -18.38
C ILE A 90 24.78 -9.16 -17.58
N ALA A 91 24.48 -10.45 -17.52
CA ALA A 91 23.31 -10.97 -16.82
C ALA A 91 23.37 -10.69 -15.31
N VAL A 92 24.53 -10.89 -14.67
CA VAL A 92 24.75 -10.65 -13.24
C VAL A 92 24.60 -9.15 -12.92
N TYR A 93 25.29 -8.27 -13.68
CA TYR A 93 25.20 -6.83 -13.42
C TYR A 93 23.82 -6.27 -13.75
N ARG A 94 23.15 -6.74 -14.79
CA ARG A 94 21.76 -6.39 -15.11
C ARG A 94 20.83 -6.73 -13.95
N PHE A 95 20.94 -7.95 -13.41
CA PHE A 95 20.16 -8.38 -12.25
C PHE A 95 20.44 -7.46 -11.04
N TYR A 96 21.71 -7.28 -10.69
CA TYR A 96 22.13 -6.49 -9.54
C TYR A 96 21.64 -5.02 -9.62
N LEU A 97 21.86 -4.35 -10.77
CA LEU A 97 21.45 -2.96 -10.94
C LEU A 97 19.92 -2.79 -10.97
N THR A 98 19.21 -3.79 -11.50
CA THR A 98 17.74 -3.81 -11.47
C THR A 98 17.23 -3.87 -10.03
N GLN A 99 17.76 -4.76 -9.20
CA GLN A 99 17.40 -4.86 -7.78
C GLN A 99 17.78 -3.57 -7.02
N LEU A 100 18.94 -3.02 -7.30
CA LEU A 100 19.40 -1.78 -6.68
C LEU A 100 18.47 -0.60 -7.00
N LEU A 101 18.03 -0.47 -8.26
CA LEU A 101 17.06 0.55 -8.67
C LEU A 101 15.73 0.37 -7.94
N GLN A 102 15.21 -0.87 -7.87
CA GLN A 102 13.95 -1.18 -7.19
C GLN A 102 14.00 -0.81 -5.70
N VAL A 103 15.06 -1.21 -5.00
CA VAL A 103 15.23 -0.92 -3.56
C VAL A 103 15.33 0.58 -3.30
N ARG A 104 16.11 1.32 -4.09
CA ARG A 104 16.24 2.79 -3.94
C ARG A 104 14.93 3.50 -4.22
N TRP A 105 14.25 3.13 -5.29
CA TRP A 105 12.96 3.71 -5.63
C TRP A 105 11.92 3.42 -4.55
N ARG A 106 11.82 2.18 -4.10
CA ARG A 106 10.95 1.79 -2.99
C ARG A 106 11.25 2.62 -1.73
N ALA A 107 12.51 2.73 -1.34
CA ALA A 107 12.91 3.49 -0.15
C ALA A 107 12.52 4.98 -0.25
N TRP A 108 12.71 5.59 -1.42
CA TRP A 108 12.30 6.97 -1.66
C TRP A 108 10.79 7.14 -1.60
N MET A 109 10.05 6.31 -2.34
CA MET A 109 8.58 6.41 -2.44
C MET A 109 7.90 6.14 -1.09
N THR A 110 8.40 5.15 -0.34
CA THR A 110 7.87 4.86 1.00
C THR A 110 8.08 6.05 1.94
N ARG A 111 9.26 6.69 1.93
CA ARG A 111 9.53 7.87 2.77
C ARG A 111 8.66 9.06 2.38
N ASP A 112 8.50 9.33 1.10
CA ASP A 112 7.67 10.42 0.59
C ASP A 112 6.21 10.26 0.98
N LEU A 113 5.64 9.08 0.71
CA LEU A 113 4.25 8.79 1.05
C LEU A 113 4.02 8.77 2.57
N MET A 114 4.95 8.22 3.35
CA MET A 114 4.91 8.20 4.80
C MET A 114 4.95 9.61 5.40
N HIS A 115 5.83 10.47 4.87
CA HIS A 115 5.89 11.87 5.27
C HIS A 115 4.58 12.60 4.95
N ARG A 116 4.05 12.46 3.75
CA ARG A 116 2.78 13.08 3.33
C ARG A 116 1.59 12.54 4.12
N TRP A 117 1.60 11.27 4.51
CA TRP A 117 0.54 10.65 5.31
C TRP A 117 0.53 11.15 6.75
N LEU A 118 1.72 11.36 7.36
CA LEU A 118 1.83 11.85 8.73
C LEU A 118 1.71 13.39 8.83
N THR A 119 1.90 14.12 7.73
CA THR A 119 1.84 15.58 7.72
C THR A 119 0.38 16.07 7.73
N HIS A 120 0.11 17.17 8.45
CA HIS A 120 -1.19 17.83 8.54
C HIS A 120 -2.34 16.90 8.98
N ASP A 121 -2.07 15.93 9.85
CA ASP A 121 -3.04 14.96 10.37
C ASP A 121 -3.79 14.17 9.28
N ALA A 122 -3.18 13.98 8.10
CA ALA A 122 -3.82 13.29 7.00
C ALA A 122 -4.21 11.84 7.38
N PHE A 123 -3.38 11.16 8.19
CA PHE A 123 -3.68 9.82 8.72
C PHE A 123 -4.99 9.79 9.52
N TYR A 124 -5.23 10.78 10.37
CA TYR A 124 -6.42 10.87 11.20
C TYR A 124 -7.66 11.22 10.35
N ARG A 125 -7.53 12.18 9.42
CA ARG A 125 -8.62 12.57 8.53
C ARG A 125 -9.05 11.44 7.60
N MET A 126 -8.10 10.64 7.11
CA MET A 126 -8.41 9.44 6.32
C MET A 126 -9.19 8.41 7.13
N GLU A 127 -8.85 8.24 8.40
CA GLU A 127 -9.59 7.32 9.28
C GLU A 127 -11.01 7.81 9.53
N LEU A 128 -11.17 9.11 9.78
CA LEU A 128 -12.50 9.72 9.91
C LEU A 128 -13.35 9.57 8.65
N ALA A 129 -12.74 9.66 7.47
CA ALA A 129 -13.45 9.53 6.20
C ALA A 129 -14.06 8.11 5.98
N ARG A 130 -13.61 7.08 6.70
CA ARG A 130 -14.22 5.74 6.70
C ARG A 130 -15.62 5.71 7.30
N TYR A 131 -15.91 6.60 8.23
CA TYR A 131 -17.25 6.72 8.86
C TYR A 131 -18.24 7.50 8.01
N ILE A 132 -17.77 8.18 6.97
CA ILE A 132 -18.61 8.74 5.93
C ILE A 132 -18.88 7.60 4.97
N GLY A 133 -20.08 7.02 5.01
CA GLY A 133 -20.49 5.99 4.04
C GLY A 133 -20.19 6.45 2.61
N PRO A 134 -20.13 5.55 1.63
CA PRO A 134 -19.97 5.95 0.24
C PRO A 134 -21.06 7.00 -0.01
N ALA A 135 -20.65 8.22 -0.38
CA ALA A 135 -21.57 9.22 -0.88
C ALA A 135 -22.43 8.51 -1.93
N GLU A 136 -23.77 8.64 -1.85
CA GLU A 136 -24.72 7.98 -2.75
C GLU A 136 -24.11 7.93 -4.14
N GLU A 137 -24.00 6.73 -4.69
CA GLU A 137 -23.39 6.50 -5.99
C GLU A 137 -24.05 7.46 -6.99
N SER A 138 -23.41 8.58 -7.26
CA SER A 138 -23.70 9.31 -8.47
C SER A 138 -23.22 8.40 -9.60
N THR A 139 -24.08 7.47 -9.98
CA THR A 139 -23.93 6.63 -11.15
C THR A 139 -23.89 7.55 -12.36
N THR A 140 -22.70 7.89 -12.80
CA THR A 140 -22.55 8.31 -14.20
C THR A 140 -22.96 7.12 -15.07
N GLU A 141 -23.67 7.38 -16.17
CA GLU A 141 -24.25 6.41 -17.13
C GLU A 141 -23.30 5.30 -17.61
N ALA A 142 -22.09 5.23 -17.16
CA ALA A 142 -21.09 4.21 -17.49
C ALA A 142 -20.85 3.16 -16.38
N GLY A 143 -21.56 3.18 -15.26
CA GLY A 143 -21.54 2.09 -14.25
C GLY A 143 -20.19 1.81 -13.57
N LEU A 144 -19.19 2.69 -13.71
CA LEU A 144 -17.86 2.54 -13.09
C LEU A 144 -17.64 3.67 -12.06
N PRO A 145 -17.29 3.33 -10.80
CA PRO A 145 -16.92 4.33 -9.80
C PRO A 145 -15.74 5.15 -10.33
N GLN A 146 -15.86 6.46 -10.25
CA GLN A 146 -14.74 7.34 -10.62
C GLN A 146 -13.52 7.04 -9.74
N PRO A 147 -12.30 7.01 -10.30
CA PRO A 147 -11.08 6.90 -9.50
C PRO A 147 -11.03 8.09 -8.54
N GLY A 148 -11.21 7.81 -7.24
CA GLY A 148 -11.15 8.84 -6.21
C GLY A 148 -12.33 8.92 -5.24
N GLN A 149 -13.41 8.18 -5.43
CA GLN A 149 -14.56 8.16 -4.50
C GLN A 149 -14.42 7.14 -3.36
N ARG A 150 -13.50 6.18 -3.47
CA ARG A 150 -13.24 5.22 -2.38
C ARG A 150 -12.16 5.79 -1.46
N VAL A 151 -12.48 5.92 -0.18
CA VAL A 151 -11.45 6.09 0.85
C VAL A 151 -10.52 4.89 0.75
N PRO A 152 -9.19 5.09 0.63
CA PRO A 152 -8.26 3.96 0.54
C PRO A 152 -8.37 3.12 1.79
N ASP A 153 -8.64 1.86 1.59
CA ASP A 153 -8.62 0.86 2.63
C ASP A 153 -7.16 0.55 3.00
N ASN A 154 -6.86 0.47 4.30
CA ASN A 154 -5.56 0.05 4.85
C ASN A 154 -4.34 0.85 4.31
N PRO A 155 -4.09 2.09 4.76
CA PRO A 155 -2.90 2.89 4.38
C PRO A 155 -1.56 2.19 4.65
N ASP A 156 -1.47 1.41 5.73
CA ASP A 156 -0.36 0.57 6.11
C ASP A 156 0.02 -0.43 5.00
N GLN A 157 -0.95 -1.14 4.43
CA GLN A 157 -0.75 -2.05 3.32
C GLN A 157 -0.30 -1.33 2.05
N ARG A 158 -0.82 -0.11 1.79
CA ARG A 158 -0.39 0.71 0.64
C ARG A 158 1.10 1.07 0.75
N LEU A 159 1.55 1.49 1.95
CA LEU A 159 2.94 1.88 2.21
C LEU A 159 3.90 0.69 2.20
N GLN A 160 3.49 -0.45 2.76
CA GLN A 160 4.35 -1.62 2.91
C GLN A 160 4.39 -2.49 1.65
N GLU A 161 3.23 -2.89 1.13
CA GLU A 161 3.10 -3.91 0.10
C GLU A 161 2.97 -3.30 -1.30
N ASP A 162 2.02 -2.36 -1.48
CA ASP A 162 1.73 -1.83 -2.82
C ASP A 162 2.90 -1.02 -3.40
N VAL A 163 3.62 -0.26 -2.60
CA VAL A 163 4.84 0.44 -3.05
C VAL A 163 5.89 -0.57 -3.51
N ASN A 164 6.06 -1.68 -2.80
CA ASN A 164 7.00 -2.74 -3.18
C ASN A 164 6.62 -3.40 -4.51
N ILE A 165 5.35 -3.79 -4.64
CA ILE A 165 4.83 -4.41 -5.86
C ILE A 165 4.93 -3.44 -7.04
N PHE A 166 4.54 -2.18 -6.87
CA PHE A 166 4.58 -1.16 -7.90
C PHE A 166 6.00 -0.94 -8.44
N THR A 167 6.96 -0.70 -7.55
CA THR A 167 8.35 -0.42 -7.94
C THR A 167 9.01 -1.63 -8.60
N SER A 168 8.81 -2.84 -8.07
CA SER A 168 9.38 -4.07 -8.63
C SER A 168 8.76 -4.42 -9.98
N GLN A 169 7.43 -4.36 -10.11
CA GLN A 169 6.75 -4.69 -11.35
C GLN A 169 6.94 -3.64 -12.43
N THR A 170 6.98 -2.33 -12.08
CA THR A 170 7.23 -1.28 -13.06
C THR A 170 8.60 -1.45 -13.71
N VAL A 171 9.66 -1.69 -12.94
CA VAL A 171 10.99 -1.93 -13.49
C VAL A 171 11.04 -3.28 -14.22
N GLY A 172 10.53 -4.35 -13.60
CA GLY A 172 10.57 -5.72 -14.15
C GLY A 172 9.83 -5.84 -15.47
N LEU A 173 8.58 -5.39 -15.52
CA LEU A 173 7.74 -5.46 -16.72
C LEU A 173 8.25 -4.53 -17.83
N SER A 174 8.71 -3.31 -17.49
CA SER A 174 9.24 -2.38 -18.49
C SER A 174 10.53 -2.92 -19.12
N MET A 175 11.44 -3.48 -18.32
CA MET A 175 12.68 -4.07 -18.83
C MET A 175 12.43 -5.39 -19.55
N GLY A 176 11.50 -6.20 -19.08
CA GLY A 176 11.05 -7.43 -19.75
C GLY A 176 10.42 -7.13 -21.12
N PHE A 177 9.55 -6.14 -21.19
CA PHE A 177 8.94 -5.69 -22.45
C PHE A 177 9.98 -5.15 -23.43
N LEU A 178 10.90 -4.29 -22.95
CA LEU A 178 12.01 -3.80 -23.78
C LEU A 178 12.84 -4.96 -24.35
N ASN A 179 13.19 -5.92 -23.50
CA ASN A 179 13.93 -7.11 -23.93
C ASN A 179 13.17 -7.93 -24.97
N ALA A 180 11.85 -8.14 -24.77
CA ALA A 180 11.01 -8.87 -25.72
C ALA A 180 10.94 -8.15 -27.08
N VAL A 181 10.73 -6.84 -27.10
CA VAL A 181 10.66 -6.04 -28.33
C VAL A 181 12.00 -6.07 -29.09
N VAL A 182 13.11 -5.82 -28.40
CA VAL A 182 14.44 -5.80 -29.03
C VAL A 182 14.83 -7.19 -29.54
N THR A 183 14.55 -8.24 -28.75
CA THR A 183 14.77 -9.65 -29.18
C THR A 183 13.91 -9.96 -30.39
N LEU A 184 12.63 -9.62 -30.38
CA LEU A 184 11.72 -9.84 -31.51
C LEU A 184 12.25 -9.19 -32.79
N LEU A 185 12.59 -7.90 -32.74
CA LEU A 185 13.08 -7.15 -33.92
C LEU A 185 14.41 -7.76 -34.45
N SER A 186 15.34 -8.11 -33.54
CA SER A 186 16.62 -8.69 -33.92
C SER A 186 16.48 -10.07 -34.57
N PHE A 187 15.68 -10.96 -33.94
CA PHE A 187 15.58 -12.35 -34.41
C PHE A 187 14.58 -12.53 -35.56
N VAL A 188 13.57 -11.66 -35.69
CA VAL A 188 12.73 -11.60 -36.90
C VAL A 188 13.61 -11.23 -38.10
N GLY A 189 14.52 -10.25 -37.97
CA GLY A 189 15.47 -9.91 -39.05
C GLY A 189 16.36 -11.10 -39.46
N ILE A 190 16.90 -11.82 -38.48
CA ILE A 190 17.71 -13.03 -38.73
C ILE A 190 16.88 -14.12 -39.40
N LEU A 191 15.71 -14.42 -38.85
CA LEU A 191 14.81 -15.47 -39.35
C LEU A 191 14.30 -15.15 -40.76
N TRP A 192 14.07 -13.85 -41.07
CA TRP A 192 13.69 -13.39 -42.41
C TRP A 192 14.82 -13.63 -43.41
N GLY A 193 16.06 -13.29 -43.06
CA GLY A 193 17.24 -13.51 -43.92
C GLY A 193 17.52 -15.01 -44.18
N LEU A 194 17.37 -15.85 -43.17
CA LEU A 194 17.57 -17.30 -43.28
C LEU A 194 16.42 -18.04 -43.96
N SER A 195 15.21 -17.45 -43.99
CA SER A 195 14.01 -18.12 -44.49
C SER A 195 14.07 -18.43 -45.95
N GLY A 196 14.80 -17.64 -46.76
CA GLY A 196 14.72 -17.74 -48.19
C GLY A 196 13.28 -17.53 -48.72
N SER A 197 13.09 -17.76 -50.03
CA SER A 197 11.79 -17.80 -50.63
C SER A 197 11.22 -19.23 -50.64
N PHE A 198 10.10 -19.46 -50.00
CA PHE A 198 9.39 -20.73 -50.13
C PHE A 198 8.45 -20.63 -51.35
N SER A 199 8.71 -21.47 -52.38
CA SER A 199 7.88 -21.54 -53.57
C SER A 199 7.05 -22.83 -53.59
N PHE A 200 5.76 -22.71 -53.74
CA PHE A 200 4.86 -23.86 -53.97
C PHE A 200 4.01 -23.58 -55.20
N SER A 201 3.65 -24.63 -55.93
CA SER A 201 2.77 -24.56 -57.08
C SER A 201 1.36 -25.01 -56.67
N LEU A 202 0.40 -24.12 -56.84
CA LEU A 202 -1.01 -24.42 -56.64
C LEU A 202 -1.79 -24.06 -57.91
N GLY A 203 -2.44 -25.04 -58.57
CA GLY A 203 -3.24 -24.79 -59.76
C GLY A 203 -2.45 -24.29 -60.98
N GLY A 204 -1.16 -24.62 -61.12
CA GLY A 204 -0.30 -24.20 -62.24
C GLY A 204 0.40 -22.84 -62.06
N SER A 205 0.15 -22.13 -61.00
CA SER A 205 0.85 -20.88 -60.65
C SER A 205 1.84 -21.14 -59.52
N SER A 206 3.08 -20.62 -59.66
CA SER A 206 4.10 -20.68 -58.57
C SER A 206 3.93 -19.47 -57.67
N PHE A 207 3.66 -19.71 -56.40
CA PHE A 207 3.58 -18.70 -55.36
C PHE A 207 4.88 -18.73 -54.56
N THR A 208 5.50 -17.56 -54.37
CA THR A 208 6.69 -17.37 -53.54
C THR A 208 6.36 -16.52 -52.33
N ILE A 209 6.55 -17.09 -51.11
CA ILE A 209 6.35 -16.36 -49.87
C ILE A 209 7.72 -15.98 -49.28
N PRO A 210 8.08 -14.69 -49.31
CA PRO A 210 9.32 -14.24 -48.68
C PRO A 210 9.17 -14.28 -47.16
N GLY A 211 10.23 -14.64 -46.43
CA GLY A 211 10.19 -14.69 -44.96
C GLY A 211 9.27 -15.78 -44.40
N PHE A 212 9.04 -16.88 -45.12
CA PHE A 212 8.08 -17.94 -44.76
C PHE A 212 8.20 -18.41 -43.30
N MET A 213 9.44 -18.56 -42.80
CA MET A 213 9.68 -18.98 -41.40
C MET A 213 9.14 -17.98 -40.38
N VAL A 214 9.19 -16.68 -40.67
CA VAL A 214 8.63 -15.64 -39.80
C VAL A 214 7.11 -15.75 -39.74
N TRP A 215 6.46 -15.94 -40.89
CA TRP A 215 5.00 -16.13 -40.96
C TRP A 215 4.55 -17.38 -40.21
N MET A 216 5.33 -18.47 -40.31
CA MET A 216 5.06 -19.68 -39.57
C MET A 216 5.26 -19.52 -38.06
N ALA A 217 6.27 -18.74 -37.63
CA ALA A 217 6.46 -18.40 -36.23
C ALA A 217 5.28 -17.56 -35.68
N VAL A 218 4.86 -16.54 -36.43
CA VAL A 218 3.70 -15.70 -36.05
C VAL A 218 2.42 -16.52 -35.97
N LEU A 219 2.18 -17.39 -36.94
CA LEU A 219 1.00 -18.28 -36.96
C LEU A 219 1.03 -19.20 -35.74
N TYR A 220 2.16 -19.86 -35.50
CA TYR A 220 2.35 -20.77 -34.36
C TYR A 220 2.08 -20.06 -33.03
N CYS A 221 2.73 -18.91 -32.80
CA CYS A 221 2.53 -18.14 -31.59
C CYS A 221 1.11 -17.60 -31.42
N THR A 222 0.48 -17.18 -32.52
CA THR A 222 -0.92 -16.70 -32.46
C THR A 222 -1.86 -17.83 -32.04
N VAL A 223 -1.75 -19.00 -32.66
CA VAL A 223 -2.54 -20.19 -32.30
C VAL A 223 -2.29 -20.56 -30.84
N GLY A 224 -1.04 -20.65 -30.42
CA GLY A 224 -0.66 -20.95 -29.03
C GLY A 224 -1.23 -19.93 -28.04
N SER A 225 -1.09 -18.65 -28.31
CA SER A 225 -1.59 -17.57 -27.44
C SER A 225 -3.13 -17.58 -27.31
N VAL A 226 -3.84 -17.78 -28.41
CA VAL A 226 -5.31 -17.87 -28.42
C VAL A 226 -5.78 -19.07 -27.60
N LEU A 227 -5.18 -20.24 -27.80
CA LEU A 227 -5.54 -21.45 -27.05
C LEU A 227 -5.18 -21.34 -25.58
N THR A 228 -3.99 -20.81 -25.25
CA THR A 228 -3.57 -20.54 -23.87
C THR A 228 -4.53 -19.60 -23.16
N HIS A 229 -4.93 -18.52 -23.83
CA HIS A 229 -5.90 -17.57 -23.27
C HIS A 229 -7.26 -18.25 -23.01
N TYR A 230 -7.75 -19.05 -23.95
CA TYR A 230 -9.04 -19.72 -23.81
C TYR A 230 -9.03 -20.73 -22.64
N ILE A 231 -7.96 -21.53 -22.52
CA ILE A 231 -7.78 -22.52 -21.44
C ILE A 231 -7.52 -21.83 -20.08
N GLY A 232 -6.74 -20.74 -20.07
CA GLY A 232 -6.33 -20.05 -18.85
C GLY A 232 -7.39 -19.08 -18.28
N ARG A 233 -8.32 -18.59 -19.10
CA ARG A 233 -9.33 -17.60 -18.68
C ARG A 233 -10.11 -17.96 -17.41
N PRO A 234 -10.55 -19.21 -17.18
CA PRO A 234 -11.25 -19.59 -15.95
C PRO A 234 -10.40 -19.45 -14.67
N LEU A 235 -9.07 -19.53 -14.79
CA LEU A 235 -8.16 -19.40 -13.64
C LEU A 235 -8.24 -18.01 -12.99
N ILE A 236 -8.54 -16.96 -13.75
CA ILE A 236 -8.65 -15.59 -13.25
C ILE A 236 -9.76 -15.52 -12.18
N GLY A 237 -10.94 -16.06 -12.51
CA GLY A 237 -12.07 -16.08 -11.57
C GLY A 237 -11.80 -16.98 -10.36
N LEU A 238 -11.20 -18.16 -10.57
CA LEU A 238 -10.86 -19.09 -9.49
C LEU A 238 -9.79 -18.53 -8.55
N ASN A 239 -8.78 -17.82 -9.06
CA ASN A 239 -7.77 -17.14 -8.24
C ASN A 239 -8.39 -16.01 -7.41
N PHE A 240 -9.30 -15.22 -7.99
CA PHE A 240 -10.01 -14.19 -7.26
C PHE A 240 -10.85 -14.78 -6.11
N GLU A 241 -11.62 -15.86 -6.41
CA GLU A 241 -12.39 -16.57 -5.38
C GLU A 241 -11.49 -17.19 -4.31
N GLN A 242 -10.32 -17.70 -4.68
CA GLN A 242 -9.34 -18.23 -3.71
C GLN A 242 -8.91 -17.14 -2.74
N GLN A 243 -8.48 -15.99 -3.23
CA GLN A 243 -8.07 -14.87 -2.38
C GLN A 243 -9.21 -14.39 -1.47
N ARG A 244 -10.45 -14.32 -1.98
CA ARG A 244 -11.62 -13.92 -1.21
C ARG A 244 -11.92 -14.90 -0.07
N ARG A 245 -11.89 -16.21 -0.35
CA ARG A 245 -12.16 -17.25 0.65
C ARG A 245 -11.06 -17.33 1.70
N GLU A 246 -9.80 -17.21 1.30
CA GLU A 246 -8.64 -17.12 2.20
C GLU A 246 -8.75 -15.90 3.14
N ALA A 247 -9.12 -14.74 2.59
CA ALA A 247 -9.32 -13.52 3.38
C ALA A 247 -10.45 -13.70 4.41
N ASN A 248 -11.57 -14.32 4.02
CA ASN A 248 -12.70 -14.59 4.91
C ASN A 248 -12.32 -15.57 6.03
N PHE A 249 -11.55 -16.60 5.71
CA PHE A 249 -11.06 -17.57 6.70
C PHE A 249 -10.09 -16.89 7.68
N ARG A 250 -9.13 -16.13 7.17
CA ARG A 250 -8.18 -15.36 8.02
C ARG A 250 -8.91 -14.36 8.93
N HIS A 251 -9.90 -13.63 8.39
CA HIS A 251 -10.68 -12.69 9.18
C HIS A 251 -11.36 -13.38 10.36
N HIS A 252 -11.91 -14.57 10.16
CA HIS A 252 -12.55 -15.33 11.24
C HIS A 252 -11.54 -15.82 12.28
N LEU A 253 -10.36 -16.29 11.85
CA LEU A 253 -9.26 -16.64 12.78
C LEU A 253 -8.82 -15.45 13.65
N VAL A 254 -8.71 -14.26 13.05
CA VAL A 254 -8.40 -13.02 13.79
C VAL A 254 -9.49 -12.73 14.83
N ARG A 255 -10.77 -12.86 14.47
CA ARG A 255 -11.88 -12.65 15.41
C ARG A 255 -11.84 -13.64 16.58
N VAL A 256 -11.59 -14.92 16.32
CA VAL A 256 -11.44 -15.93 17.38
C VAL A 256 -10.30 -15.56 18.34
N ARG A 257 -9.19 -15.05 17.82
CA ARG A 257 -8.07 -14.58 18.64
C ARG A 257 -8.43 -13.34 19.47
N GLU A 258 -9.10 -12.37 18.87
CA GLU A 258 -9.47 -11.10 19.51
C GLU A 258 -10.51 -11.29 20.62
N TYR A 259 -11.44 -12.21 20.41
CA TYR A 259 -12.52 -12.52 21.37
C TYR A 259 -12.30 -13.83 22.14
N SER A 260 -11.05 -14.28 22.22
CA SER A 260 -10.69 -15.59 22.83
C SER A 260 -11.22 -15.76 24.26
N GLU A 261 -11.15 -14.72 25.09
CA GLU A 261 -11.68 -14.75 26.47
C GLU A 261 -13.21 -14.90 26.48
N ALA A 262 -13.94 -14.11 25.70
CA ALA A 262 -15.39 -14.18 25.60
C ALA A 262 -15.85 -15.55 25.09
N ILE A 263 -15.21 -16.07 24.03
CA ILE A 263 -15.50 -17.40 23.47
C ILE A 263 -15.25 -18.51 24.53
N ALA A 264 -14.17 -18.36 25.30
CA ALA A 264 -13.85 -19.33 26.38
C ALA A 264 -14.88 -19.27 27.51
N LEU A 265 -15.33 -18.08 27.93
CA LEU A 265 -16.35 -17.89 28.95
C LEU A 265 -17.72 -18.46 28.51
N ASP A 266 -18.08 -18.23 27.24
CA ASP A 266 -19.33 -18.73 26.64
C ASP A 266 -19.26 -20.23 26.28
N LYS A 267 -18.08 -20.89 26.43
CA LYS A 267 -17.82 -22.27 26.01
C LYS A 267 -18.13 -22.51 24.52
N GLY A 268 -17.84 -21.51 23.69
CA GLY A 268 -18.19 -21.48 22.28
C GLY A 268 -17.24 -22.26 21.36
N GLN A 269 -16.24 -22.98 21.87
CA GLN A 269 -15.17 -23.61 21.08
C GLN A 269 -15.68 -24.49 19.94
N THR A 270 -16.66 -25.33 20.21
CA THR A 270 -17.24 -26.27 19.21
C THR A 270 -17.94 -25.53 18.07
N VAL A 271 -18.59 -24.42 18.38
CA VAL A 271 -19.28 -23.61 17.37
C VAL A 271 -18.25 -22.91 16.47
N GLU A 272 -17.21 -22.35 17.08
CA GLU A 272 -16.15 -21.67 16.32
C GLU A 272 -15.31 -22.65 15.49
N GLU A 273 -15.04 -23.86 16.00
CA GLU A 273 -14.40 -24.94 15.25
C GLU A 273 -15.22 -25.31 14.01
N HIS A 274 -16.52 -25.53 14.15
CA HIS A 274 -17.41 -25.83 13.03
C HIS A 274 -17.45 -24.70 11.99
N ASN A 275 -17.50 -23.44 12.44
CA ASN A 275 -17.47 -22.26 11.58
C ASN A 275 -16.15 -22.15 10.78
N LEU A 276 -15.02 -22.43 11.45
CA LEU A 276 -13.70 -22.44 10.83
C LEU A 276 -13.58 -23.58 9.81
N ASP A 277 -14.02 -24.79 10.17
CA ASP A 277 -14.00 -25.96 9.28
C ASP A 277 -14.84 -25.74 8.01
N THR A 278 -16.04 -25.17 8.15
CA THR A 278 -16.89 -24.84 7.01
C THR A 278 -16.23 -23.85 6.07
N ARG A 279 -15.59 -22.81 6.61
CA ARG A 279 -14.87 -21.81 5.81
C ARG A 279 -13.65 -22.42 5.15
N PHE A 280 -12.88 -23.22 5.87
CA PHE A 280 -11.70 -23.90 5.36
C PHE A 280 -12.06 -24.94 4.29
N ALA A 281 -13.13 -25.70 4.46
CA ALA A 281 -13.64 -26.62 3.42
C ALA A 281 -13.98 -25.87 2.12
N SER A 282 -14.54 -24.65 2.23
CA SER A 282 -14.80 -23.81 1.06
C SER A 282 -13.52 -23.35 0.34
N VAL A 283 -12.45 -23.06 1.09
CA VAL A 283 -11.11 -22.74 0.55
C VAL A 283 -10.57 -23.95 -0.22
N LEU A 284 -10.58 -25.13 0.40
CA LEU A 284 -10.10 -26.37 -0.21
C LEU A 284 -10.87 -26.75 -1.46
N ALA A 285 -12.21 -26.64 -1.45
CA ALA A 285 -13.04 -26.95 -2.60
C ALA A 285 -12.71 -26.08 -3.82
N ASN A 286 -12.47 -24.78 -3.61
CA ASN A 286 -12.04 -23.89 -4.69
C ASN A 286 -10.61 -24.19 -5.16
N TYR A 287 -9.70 -24.50 -4.22
CA TYR A 287 -8.32 -24.83 -4.53
C TYR A 287 -8.22 -26.08 -5.41
N LEU A 288 -9.03 -27.10 -5.15
CA LEU A 288 -9.10 -28.31 -6.00
C LEU A 288 -9.58 -27.99 -7.42
N GLN A 289 -10.55 -27.09 -7.57
CA GLN A 289 -10.97 -26.64 -8.90
C GLN A 289 -9.86 -25.88 -9.63
N LEU A 290 -9.14 -25.01 -8.90
CA LEU A 290 -7.99 -24.25 -9.40
C LEU A 290 -6.89 -25.20 -9.90
N ILE A 291 -6.50 -26.21 -9.09
CA ILE A 291 -5.52 -27.24 -9.48
C ILE A 291 -5.97 -28.00 -10.74
N GLY A 292 -7.27 -28.35 -10.83
CA GLY A 292 -7.82 -29.04 -11.99
C GLY A 292 -7.68 -28.22 -13.29
N LYS A 293 -7.95 -26.91 -13.22
CA LYS A 293 -7.78 -25.99 -14.36
C LYS A 293 -6.32 -25.70 -14.67
N GLN A 294 -5.49 -25.54 -13.63
CA GLN A 294 -4.06 -25.34 -13.79
C GLN A 294 -3.40 -26.56 -14.45
N LYS A 295 -3.80 -27.79 -14.07
CA LYS A 295 -3.35 -29.03 -14.75
C LYS A 295 -3.63 -28.98 -16.25
N GLN A 296 -4.84 -28.54 -16.67
CA GLN A 296 -5.17 -28.43 -18.09
C GLN A 296 -4.28 -27.43 -18.82
N LEU A 297 -4.06 -26.25 -18.20
CA LEU A 297 -3.17 -25.23 -18.76
C LEU A 297 -1.73 -25.69 -18.86
N VAL A 298 -1.18 -26.26 -17.79
CA VAL A 298 0.20 -26.80 -17.76
C VAL A 298 0.38 -27.93 -18.77
N GLY A 299 -0.62 -28.83 -18.89
CA GLY A 299 -0.61 -29.90 -19.90
C GLY A 299 -0.55 -29.36 -21.33
N PHE A 300 -1.39 -28.35 -21.63
CA PHE A 300 -1.38 -27.71 -22.95
C PHE A 300 -0.07 -26.95 -23.23
N THR A 301 0.40 -26.13 -22.28
CA THR A 301 1.62 -25.32 -22.48
C THR A 301 2.86 -26.19 -22.65
N ASN A 302 2.96 -27.31 -21.92
CA ASN A 302 4.05 -28.26 -22.11
C ASN A 302 3.97 -28.97 -23.47
N LEU A 303 2.78 -29.47 -23.87
CA LEU A 303 2.60 -30.09 -25.20
C LEU A 303 2.97 -29.10 -26.32
N PHE A 304 2.47 -27.87 -26.21
CA PHE A 304 2.75 -26.81 -27.17
C PHE A 304 4.23 -26.42 -27.19
N GLY A 305 4.89 -26.33 -26.02
CA GLY A 305 6.33 -26.07 -25.91
C GLY A 305 7.18 -27.19 -26.54
N GLN A 306 6.81 -28.47 -26.34
CA GLN A 306 7.51 -29.58 -27.00
C GLN A 306 7.32 -29.59 -28.52
N ALA A 307 6.11 -29.26 -28.98
CA ALA A 307 5.86 -29.10 -30.42
C ALA A 307 6.71 -27.96 -31.02
N ALA A 308 6.91 -26.87 -30.30
CA ALA A 308 7.76 -25.75 -30.71
C ALA A 308 9.21 -26.13 -30.97
N VAL A 309 9.76 -27.10 -30.24
CA VAL A 309 11.14 -27.57 -30.44
C VAL A 309 11.27 -28.26 -31.83
N VAL A 310 10.27 -29.03 -32.24
CA VAL A 310 10.30 -29.82 -33.50
C VAL A 310 9.81 -29.01 -34.69
N PHE A 311 8.92 -28.07 -34.47
CA PHE A 311 8.25 -27.29 -35.53
C PHE A 311 9.20 -26.62 -36.53
N PRO A 312 10.26 -25.87 -36.12
CA PRO A 312 11.19 -25.24 -37.05
C PRO A 312 11.96 -26.26 -37.90
N PHE A 313 12.25 -27.46 -37.34
CA PHE A 313 12.90 -28.55 -38.09
C PHE A 313 11.97 -29.09 -39.18
N ILE A 314 10.69 -29.31 -38.88
CA ILE A 314 9.69 -29.77 -39.87
C ILE A 314 9.58 -28.77 -41.01
N VAL A 315 9.53 -27.47 -40.71
CA VAL A 315 9.36 -26.40 -41.71
C VAL A 315 10.64 -26.23 -42.55
N ALA A 316 11.83 -26.39 -41.95
CA ALA A 316 13.12 -26.25 -42.65
C ALA A 316 13.63 -27.55 -43.33
N ALA A 317 13.09 -28.73 -42.98
CA ALA A 317 13.53 -30.03 -43.47
C ALA A 317 13.60 -30.14 -45.00
N PRO A 318 12.62 -29.69 -45.81
CA PRO A 318 12.70 -29.77 -47.26
C PRO A 318 13.93 -29.05 -47.82
N ARG A 319 14.31 -27.90 -47.25
CA ARG A 319 15.49 -27.16 -47.67
C ARG A 319 16.81 -27.82 -47.24
N PHE A 320 16.81 -28.43 -46.06
CA PHE A 320 17.98 -29.17 -45.56
C PHE A 320 18.25 -30.43 -46.41
N PHE A 321 17.22 -31.23 -46.67
CA PHE A 321 17.36 -32.45 -47.46
C PHE A 321 17.61 -32.19 -48.95
N SER A 322 17.19 -31.02 -49.48
CA SER A 322 17.57 -30.60 -50.83
C SER A 322 19.01 -30.06 -50.94
N GLY A 323 19.74 -29.92 -49.82
CA GLY A 323 21.08 -29.36 -49.80
C GLY A 323 21.12 -27.81 -49.90
N ALA A 324 19.94 -27.14 -49.84
CA ALA A 324 19.87 -25.67 -49.92
C ALA A 324 20.36 -24.95 -48.66
N ILE A 325 20.36 -25.64 -47.51
CA ILE A 325 20.90 -25.15 -46.22
C ILE A 325 21.76 -26.22 -45.56
N GLN A 326 22.74 -25.80 -44.76
CA GLN A 326 23.61 -26.67 -43.98
C GLN A 326 23.04 -26.90 -42.56
N LEU A 327 23.67 -27.82 -41.81
CA LEU A 327 23.24 -28.11 -40.44
C LEU A 327 23.31 -26.90 -39.52
N GLY A 328 24.33 -26.06 -39.64
CA GLY A 328 24.48 -24.85 -38.87
C GLY A 328 23.36 -23.84 -39.11
N GLU A 329 22.95 -23.65 -40.37
CA GLU A 329 21.80 -22.81 -40.71
C GLU A 329 20.50 -23.37 -40.16
N LEU A 330 20.31 -24.70 -40.19
CA LEU A 330 19.13 -25.37 -39.60
C LEU A 330 19.06 -25.12 -38.08
N MET A 331 20.19 -25.25 -37.38
CA MET A 331 20.28 -24.99 -35.94
C MET A 331 20.09 -23.51 -35.60
N GLN A 332 20.62 -22.62 -36.46
CA GLN A 332 20.44 -21.20 -36.34
C GLN A 332 18.97 -20.80 -36.49
N ILE A 333 18.24 -21.36 -37.46
CA ILE A 333 16.80 -21.19 -37.65
C ILE A 333 16.03 -21.64 -36.43
N SER A 334 16.33 -22.84 -35.90
CA SER A 334 15.66 -23.36 -34.71
C SER A 334 15.86 -22.46 -33.51
N SER A 335 17.09 -22.00 -33.25
CA SER A 335 17.40 -21.07 -32.17
C SER A 335 16.73 -19.71 -32.35
N ALA A 336 16.70 -19.15 -33.58
CA ALA A 336 16.04 -17.90 -33.89
C ALA A 336 14.51 -18.00 -33.72
N PHE A 337 13.91 -19.11 -34.12
CA PHE A 337 12.50 -19.39 -33.94
C PHE A 337 12.12 -19.41 -32.45
N ASP A 338 12.89 -20.10 -31.59
CA ASP A 338 12.69 -20.14 -30.15
C ASP A 338 12.70 -18.73 -29.52
N ARG A 339 13.65 -17.88 -29.94
CA ARG A 339 13.71 -16.49 -29.48
C ARG A 339 12.51 -15.63 -29.91
N VAL A 340 12.07 -15.79 -31.15
CA VAL A 340 10.87 -15.10 -31.67
C VAL A 340 9.63 -15.56 -30.91
N GLN A 341 9.49 -16.88 -30.69
CA GLN A 341 8.39 -17.44 -29.91
C GLN A 341 8.38 -16.90 -28.49
N GLY A 342 9.49 -16.96 -27.76
CA GLY A 342 9.58 -16.45 -26.39
C GLY A 342 9.27 -14.96 -26.30
N ALA A 343 9.73 -14.17 -27.29
CA ALA A 343 9.41 -12.73 -27.33
C ALA A 343 7.92 -12.44 -27.57
N LEU A 344 7.27 -13.22 -28.46
CA LEU A 344 5.82 -13.09 -28.71
C LEU A 344 4.97 -13.60 -27.54
N SER A 345 5.44 -14.61 -26.80
CA SER A 345 4.76 -15.15 -25.63
C SER A 345 4.83 -14.24 -24.40
N TRP A 346 5.70 -13.22 -24.40
CA TRP A 346 5.96 -12.38 -23.24
C TRP A 346 4.69 -11.83 -22.56
N PHE A 347 3.69 -11.39 -23.35
CA PHE A 347 2.43 -10.87 -22.80
C PHE A 347 1.61 -11.94 -22.08
N VAL A 348 1.63 -13.17 -22.61
CA VAL A 348 0.89 -14.31 -22.02
C VAL A 348 1.57 -14.73 -20.72
N ASP A 349 2.89 -14.81 -20.74
CA ASP A 349 3.69 -15.25 -19.59
C ASP A 349 3.66 -14.24 -18.42
N ASN A 350 3.46 -12.96 -18.73
CA ASN A 350 3.41 -11.88 -17.74
C ASN A 350 1.99 -11.36 -17.45
N TYR A 351 0.94 -12.08 -17.87
CA TYR A 351 -0.44 -11.60 -17.76
C TYR A 351 -0.85 -11.30 -16.30
N ASP A 352 -0.56 -12.22 -15.38
CA ASP A 352 -0.87 -12.06 -13.95
C ASP A 352 -0.10 -10.89 -13.32
N SER A 353 1.17 -10.74 -13.68
CA SER A 353 1.99 -9.60 -13.25
C SER A 353 1.46 -8.27 -13.77
N LEU A 354 1.02 -8.22 -15.03
CA LEU A 354 0.39 -7.04 -15.63
C LEU A 354 -0.93 -6.69 -14.94
N ALA A 355 -1.76 -7.69 -14.62
CA ALA A 355 -3.01 -7.50 -13.91
C ALA A 355 -2.78 -7.00 -12.47
N SER A 356 -1.85 -7.60 -11.74
CA SER A 356 -1.43 -7.18 -10.41
C SER A 356 -0.84 -5.77 -10.40
N TRP A 357 0.06 -5.47 -11.35
CA TRP A 357 0.64 -4.14 -11.51
C TRP A 357 -0.41 -3.06 -11.74
N ARG A 358 -1.39 -3.36 -12.57
CA ARG A 358 -2.51 -2.46 -12.83
C ARG A 358 -3.33 -2.20 -11.57
N ALA A 359 -3.74 -3.26 -10.86
CA ALA A 359 -4.53 -3.14 -9.64
C ALA A 359 -3.77 -2.34 -8.56
N THR A 360 -2.48 -2.61 -8.39
CA THR A 360 -1.61 -1.89 -7.45
C THR A 360 -1.45 -0.41 -7.82
N THR A 361 -1.28 -0.11 -9.12
CA THR A 361 -1.21 1.28 -9.61
C THR A 361 -2.50 2.04 -9.33
N GLU A 362 -3.67 1.42 -9.58
CA GLU A 362 -4.98 2.03 -9.31
C GLU A 362 -5.16 2.31 -7.80
N ARG A 363 -4.73 1.39 -6.92
CA ARG A 363 -4.78 1.58 -5.45
C ARG A 363 -3.86 2.70 -4.97
N LEU A 364 -2.61 2.73 -5.43
CA LEU A 364 -1.66 3.79 -5.08
C LEU A 364 -2.12 5.16 -5.59
N THR A 365 -2.66 5.23 -6.80
CA THR A 365 -3.23 6.48 -7.34
C THR A 365 -4.42 6.96 -6.50
N SER A 366 -5.28 6.05 -6.05
CA SER A 366 -6.39 6.38 -5.14
C SER A 366 -5.88 6.88 -3.80
N PHE A 367 -4.85 6.25 -3.27
CA PHE A 367 -4.21 6.66 -2.01
C PHE A 367 -3.58 8.05 -2.12
N GLU A 368 -2.83 8.32 -3.18
CA GLU A 368 -2.23 9.63 -3.44
C GLU A 368 -3.29 10.73 -3.62
N ALA A 369 -4.37 10.41 -4.34
CA ALA A 369 -5.50 11.32 -4.51
C ALA A 369 -6.21 11.61 -3.18
N ALA A 370 -6.33 10.62 -2.29
CA ALA A 370 -6.88 10.81 -0.96
C ALA A 370 -5.98 11.69 -0.09
N LEU A 371 -4.66 11.47 -0.09
CA LEU A 371 -3.70 12.34 0.59
C LEU A 371 -3.78 13.79 0.10
N SER A 372 -3.91 13.98 -1.21
CA SER A 372 -3.98 15.33 -1.81
C SER A 372 -5.29 16.06 -1.47
N ARG A 373 -6.42 15.33 -1.37
CA ARG A 373 -7.72 15.92 -0.98
C ARG A 373 -7.77 16.31 0.49
N GLN A 374 -7.10 15.57 1.37
CA GLN A 374 -7.04 15.91 2.79
C GLN A 374 -6.33 17.24 3.05
N ASN A 375 -5.50 17.69 2.11
CA ASN A 375 -4.88 19.02 2.16
C ASN A 375 -5.79 20.14 1.64
N GLN A 376 -6.97 19.81 1.05
CA GLN A 376 -7.98 20.76 0.61
C GLN A 376 -9.13 20.81 1.62
N ALA A 377 -9.66 21.99 1.91
CA ALA A 377 -10.84 22.13 2.76
C ALA A 377 -12.04 21.38 2.13
N PRO A 378 -12.91 20.73 2.94
CA PRO A 378 -14.16 20.18 2.42
C PRO A 378 -14.94 21.26 1.67
N ALA A 379 -15.46 20.93 0.47
CA ALA A 379 -16.25 21.86 -0.31
C ALA A 379 -17.48 22.30 0.51
N GLY A 380 -17.62 23.60 0.79
CA GLY A 380 -18.76 24.18 1.51
C GLY A 380 -18.57 24.46 3.00
N LEU A 381 -17.45 24.05 3.60
CA LEU A 381 -17.07 24.46 4.96
C LEU A 381 -15.76 25.25 4.88
N GLU A 382 -15.81 26.55 5.11
CA GLU A 382 -14.62 27.29 5.50
C GLU A 382 -14.11 26.64 6.79
N ARG A 383 -12.86 26.12 6.77
CA ARG A 383 -12.24 25.52 7.97
C ARG A 383 -12.45 26.43 9.17
N ALA A 384 -12.83 25.87 10.31
CA ALA A 384 -12.55 26.51 11.58
C ALA A 384 -11.07 26.87 11.56
N GLN A 385 -10.77 28.15 11.41
CA GLN A 385 -9.42 28.64 11.62
C GLN A 385 -9.22 28.52 13.13
N THR A 386 -8.70 27.36 13.55
CA THR A 386 -8.07 27.28 14.85
C THR A 386 -6.82 28.14 14.71
N ALA A 387 -6.98 29.43 14.88
CA ALA A 387 -5.89 30.31 15.12
C ALA A 387 -5.32 29.86 16.48
N THR A 388 -4.44 28.85 16.44
CA THR A 388 -3.53 28.60 17.54
C THR A 388 -2.60 29.79 17.53
N THR A 389 -3.10 30.92 18.03
CA THR A 389 -2.29 32.09 18.31
C THR A 389 -1.47 31.70 19.52
N SER A 390 -0.39 30.90 19.26
CA SER A 390 0.63 30.62 20.25
C SER A 390 1.07 31.95 20.86
N GLY A 391 0.59 32.28 22.07
CA GLY A 391 1.10 33.35 22.87
C GLY A 391 0.31 34.65 22.95
N ALA A 392 -0.91 34.74 22.38
CA ALA A 392 -1.68 36.02 22.44
C ALA A 392 -2.80 36.04 23.50
N SER A 393 -3.17 34.93 24.12
CA SER A 393 -4.23 34.90 25.13
C SER A 393 -3.93 33.86 26.20
N ASP A 394 -4.02 34.27 27.48
CA ASP A 394 -3.97 33.35 28.62
C ASP A 394 -5.30 32.61 28.84
N THR A 395 -6.32 32.88 28.02
CA THR A 395 -7.68 32.32 28.10
C THR A 395 -7.95 31.37 26.94
N LEU A 396 -8.64 30.28 27.23
CA LEU A 396 -9.22 29.43 26.20
C LEU A 396 -10.53 30.06 25.75
N THR A 397 -10.65 30.36 24.45
CA THR A 397 -11.90 30.91 23.89
C THR A 397 -12.28 30.22 22.59
N ALA A 398 -13.59 30.08 22.36
CA ALA A 398 -14.10 29.73 21.04
C ALA A 398 -15.35 30.59 20.76
N ASN A 399 -15.39 31.17 19.57
CA ASN A 399 -16.47 32.06 19.13
C ASN A 399 -17.05 31.55 17.80
N GLY A 400 -18.40 31.61 17.70
CA GLY A 400 -19.07 31.14 16.49
C GLY A 400 -18.83 29.66 16.17
N LEU A 401 -18.60 28.83 17.19
CA LEU A 401 -18.24 27.43 17.00
C LEU A 401 -19.44 26.62 16.54
N THR A 402 -19.40 26.19 15.30
CA THR A 402 -20.39 25.27 14.71
C THR A 402 -19.72 23.91 14.51
N LEU A 403 -20.31 22.85 15.05
CA LEU A 403 -19.84 21.47 14.95
C LEU A 403 -20.82 20.63 14.16
N GLN A 404 -20.30 19.92 13.16
CA GLN A 404 -21.07 18.96 12.36
C GLN A 404 -20.51 17.57 12.49
N LEU A 405 -21.38 16.57 12.31
CA LEU A 405 -20.98 15.18 12.13
C LEU A 405 -20.59 14.92 10.66
N PRO A 406 -19.81 13.86 10.38
CA PRO A 406 -19.52 13.43 9.01
C PRO A 406 -20.78 13.16 8.16
N THR A 407 -21.91 12.84 8.80
CA THR A 407 -23.23 12.63 8.18
C THR A 407 -23.92 13.92 7.75
N GLY A 408 -23.34 15.10 8.05
CA GLY A 408 -23.94 16.41 7.79
C GLY A 408 -24.85 16.94 8.91
N ALA A 409 -25.17 16.13 9.94
CA ALA A 409 -25.97 16.60 11.06
C ALA A 409 -25.20 17.62 11.92
N THR A 410 -25.82 18.77 12.22
CA THR A 410 -25.22 19.80 13.06
C THR A 410 -25.40 19.45 14.55
N LEU A 411 -24.29 19.29 15.26
CA LEU A 411 -24.27 19.03 16.70
C LEU A 411 -24.48 20.30 17.51
N LEU A 412 -23.69 21.34 17.23
CA LEU A 412 -23.74 22.66 17.85
C LEU A 412 -23.69 23.71 16.76
N GLU A 413 -24.38 24.82 16.97
CA GLU A 413 -24.39 25.96 16.07
C GLU A 413 -24.11 27.25 16.85
N ASP A 414 -23.21 28.07 16.33
CA ASP A 414 -22.82 29.37 16.85
C ASP A 414 -22.52 29.40 18.37
N ALA A 415 -21.86 28.38 18.86
CA ALA A 415 -21.53 28.28 20.28
C ALA A 415 -20.35 29.20 20.65
N ALA A 416 -20.51 29.92 21.75
CA ALA A 416 -19.45 30.72 22.36
C ALA A 416 -19.07 30.11 23.71
N LEU A 417 -17.76 29.94 23.92
CA LEU A 417 -17.22 29.42 25.18
C LEU A 417 -15.92 30.15 25.54
N SER A 418 -15.70 30.31 26.82
CA SER A 418 -14.48 30.90 27.35
C SER A 418 -14.13 30.25 28.69
N VAL A 419 -12.86 30.07 28.95
CA VAL A 419 -12.31 29.64 30.26
C VAL A 419 -11.16 30.54 30.62
N ALA A 420 -11.24 31.18 31.77
CA ALA A 420 -10.17 32.03 32.30
C ALA A 420 -9.16 31.19 33.12
N PRO A 421 -7.94 31.67 33.31
CA PRO A 421 -6.98 31.04 34.25
C PRO A 421 -7.61 30.86 35.64
N GLY A 422 -7.41 29.67 36.23
CA GLY A 422 -8.00 29.29 37.51
C GLY A 422 -9.46 28.83 37.47
N GLU A 423 -10.16 29.00 36.34
CA GLU A 423 -11.55 28.61 36.16
C GLU A 423 -11.70 27.16 35.72
N HIS A 424 -11.58 26.21 36.64
CA HIS A 424 -11.74 24.79 36.30
C HIS A 424 -13.18 24.51 35.85
N THR A 425 -13.32 23.95 34.64
CA THR A 425 -14.63 23.78 33.97
C THR A 425 -14.92 22.31 33.69
N LEU A 426 -16.15 21.85 34.05
CA LEU A 426 -16.63 20.50 33.79
C LEU A 426 -17.63 20.50 32.63
N LEU A 427 -17.37 19.74 31.58
CA LEU A 427 -18.29 19.52 30.47
C LEU A 427 -19.14 18.26 30.72
N GLN A 428 -20.45 18.46 30.83
CA GLN A 428 -21.44 17.41 31.08
C GLN A 428 -22.45 17.31 29.92
N GLY A 429 -23.09 16.17 29.78
CA GLY A 429 -24.14 15.92 28.80
C GLY A 429 -24.38 14.43 28.58
N PRO A 430 -25.48 14.07 27.90
CA PRO A 430 -25.80 12.67 27.60
C PRO A 430 -24.65 11.95 26.85
N SER A 431 -24.63 10.60 26.94
CA SER A 431 -23.72 9.83 26.09
C SER A 431 -24.06 10.08 24.61
N GLY A 432 -23.04 10.20 23.76
CA GLY A 432 -23.23 10.51 22.34
C GLY A 432 -23.57 11.97 22.02
N SER A 433 -23.58 12.90 22.99
CA SER A 433 -23.89 14.31 22.76
C SER A 433 -22.78 15.12 22.06
N GLY A 434 -21.65 14.50 21.71
CA GLY A 434 -20.56 15.16 21.02
C GLY A 434 -19.52 15.84 21.92
N LYS A 435 -19.45 15.52 23.23
CA LYS A 435 -18.45 16.07 24.17
C LYS A 435 -17.02 15.89 23.67
N SER A 436 -16.64 14.66 23.31
CA SER A 436 -15.30 14.38 22.75
C SER A 436 -15.10 15.02 21.37
N THR A 437 -16.18 15.22 20.60
CA THR A 437 -16.13 15.94 19.32
C THR A 437 -15.81 17.42 19.54
N LEU A 438 -16.39 18.03 20.58
CA LEU A 438 -16.05 19.38 20.98
C LEU A 438 -14.55 19.50 21.35
N PHE A 439 -14.02 18.56 22.14
CA PHE A 439 -12.59 18.56 22.47
C PHE A 439 -11.69 18.40 21.23
N ARG A 440 -12.08 17.56 20.27
CA ARG A 440 -11.37 17.44 18.99
C ARG A 440 -11.42 18.72 18.15
N ALA A 441 -12.54 19.45 18.22
CA ALA A 441 -12.68 20.74 17.55
C ALA A 441 -11.81 21.81 18.23
N LEU A 442 -11.79 21.87 19.56
CA LEU A 442 -10.89 22.75 20.32
C LEU A 442 -9.42 22.43 20.03
N ALA A 443 -9.07 21.15 19.89
CA ALA A 443 -7.72 20.71 19.48
C ALA A 443 -7.39 21.02 18.01
N GLY A 444 -8.36 21.50 17.21
CA GLY A 444 -8.16 21.81 15.78
C GLY A 444 -8.06 20.59 14.86
N ILE A 445 -8.32 19.39 15.38
CA ILE A 445 -8.23 18.15 14.60
C ILE A 445 -9.57 17.69 13.98
N TRP A 446 -10.71 18.35 14.31
CA TRP A 446 -12.02 17.99 13.78
C TRP A 446 -12.32 18.74 12.48
N PRO A 447 -12.38 18.05 11.31
CA PRO A 447 -12.49 18.73 10.01
C PRO A 447 -13.84 19.41 9.77
N TRP A 448 -14.90 18.98 10.47
CA TRP A 448 -16.27 19.52 10.33
C TRP A 448 -16.61 20.49 11.46
N ALA A 449 -15.67 21.35 11.80
CA ALA A 449 -15.88 22.47 12.71
C ALA A 449 -15.66 23.80 11.97
N LYS A 450 -16.47 24.81 12.32
CA LYS A 450 -16.33 26.20 11.87
C LYS A 450 -16.34 27.11 13.09
N GLY A 451 -15.62 28.22 13.04
CA GLY A 451 -15.50 29.19 14.13
C GLY A 451 -14.06 29.51 14.47
N ASP A 452 -13.85 30.44 15.38
CA ASP A 452 -12.55 30.90 15.85
C ASP A 452 -12.26 30.28 17.21
N VAL A 453 -11.19 29.50 17.30
CA VAL A 453 -10.71 28.87 18.56
C VAL A 453 -9.33 29.42 18.90
N ALA A 454 -9.20 30.04 20.06
CA ALA A 454 -7.90 30.44 20.62
C ALA A 454 -7.56 29.55 21.81
N LEU A 455 -6.40 28.86 21.73
CA LEU A 455 -5.86 28.06 22.81
C LEU A 455 -4.67 28.75 23.45
N PRO A 456 -4.51 28.66 24.78
CA PRO A 456 -3.30 29.08 25.46
C PRO A 456 -2.05 28.31 24.98
N ALA A 457 -0.87 28.88 25.21
CA ALA A 457 0.37 28.35 24.64
C ALA A 457 0.78 26.95 25.16
N ASN A 458 0.46 26.59 26.39
CA ASN A 458 0.88 25.34 27.04
C ASN A 458 -0.34 24.49 27.43
N VAL A 459 -0.96 23.89 26.40
CA VAL A 459 -2.17 23.04 26.55
C VAL A 459 -1.82 21.58 26.30
N MET A 460 -2.32 20.68 27.14
CA MET A 460 -2.23 19.23 26.93
C MET A 460 -3.59 18.57 26.97
N PHE A 461 -3.85 17.69 25.99
CA PHE A 461 -5.06 16.89 25.91
C PHE A 461 -4.81 15.48 26.43
N ILE A 462 -5.70 14.97 27.29
CA ILE A 462 -5.75 13.58 27.71
C ILE A 462 -6.97 12.96 27.04
N PRO A 463 -6.79 12.12 26.00
CA PRO A 463 -7.91 11.45 25.34
C PRO A 463 -8.43 10.29 26.20
N GLN A 464 -9.68 9.89 25.96
CA GLN A 464 -10.32 8.75 26.64
C GLN A 464 -9.52 7.45 26.52
N ARG A 465 -8.87 7.25 25.35
CA ARG A 465 -7.93 6.13 25.12
C ARG A 465 -6.55 6.70 24.79
N PRO A 466 -5.66 6.77 25.78
CA PRO A 466 -4.34 7.32 25.57
C PRO A 466 -3.46 6.37 24.72
N TYR A 467 -2.66 6.94 23.84
CA TYR A 467 -1.69 6.21 23.04
C TYR A 467 -0.31 6.19 23.72
N PHE A 468 0.30 5.02 23.71
CA PHE A 468 1.66 4.81 24.13
C PHE A 468 2.42 4.08 23.02
N PRO A 469 3.57 4.62 22.55
CA PRO A 469 4.39 3.93 21.56
C PRO A 469 4.99 2.66 22.14
N ASP A 470 5.16 1.65 21.28
CA ASP A 470 5.93 0.46 21.61
C ASP A 470 7.39 0.84 21.85
N GLY A 471 8.01 0.32 22.88
CA GLY A 471 9.38 0.63 23.22
C GLY A 471 9.62 0.71 24.71
N SER A 472 10.62 1.51 25.14
CA SER A 472 10.90 1.66 26.56
C SER A 472 9.81 2.45 27.28
N LEU A 473 9.62 2.17 28.59
CA LEU A 473 8.63 2.90 29.38
C LEU A 473 8.97 4.41 29.44
N ARG A 474 10.26 4.75 29.46
CA ARG A 474 10.70 6.15 29.44
C ARG A 474 10.27 6.86 28.16
N ASP A 475 10.36 6.20 26.99
CA ASP A 475 9.89 6.76 25.72
C ASP A 475 8.36 6.90 25.69
N ALA A 476 7.66 5.89 26.21
CA ALA A 476 6.20 5.93 26.32
C ALA A 476 5.73 7.08 27.23
N LEU A 477 6.42 7.33 28.33
CA LEU A 477 6.10 8.42 29.29
C LEU A 477 6.43 9.81 28.71
N ALA A 478 7.58 9.96 28.05
CA ALA A 478 8.05 11.24 27.51
C ALA A 478 7.32 11.67 26.23
N TYR A 479 6.70 10.72 25.47
CA TYR A 479 6.06 10.98 24.17
C TYR A 479 5.18 12.26 24.16
N PRO A 480 5.20 13.11 23.09
CA PRO A 480 5.96 12.97 21.84
C PRO A 480 7.42 13.47 21.88
N GLU A 481 7.92 13.87 23.03
CA GLU A 481 9.29 14.34 23.21
C GLU A 481 10.25 13.16 23.42
N PRO A 482 11.54 13.33 23.10
CA PRO A 482 12.53 12.30 23.37
C PRO A 482 12.74 12.15 24.88
N ALA A 483 12.86 10.91 25.37
CA ALA A 483 13.07 10.63 26.80
C ALA A 483 14.34 11.28 27.38
N SER A 484 15.35 11.55 26.53
CA SER A 484 16.58 12.23 26.92
C SER A 484 16.41 13.67 27.45
N ARG A 485 15.22 14.27 27.27
CA ARG A 485 14.87 15.58 27.81
C ARG A 485 14.67 15.57 29.32
N TYR A 486 14.37 14.42 29.89
CA TYR A 486 14.03 14.25 31.30
C TYR A 486 15.05 13.39 32.02
N SER A 487 15.35 13.71 33.26
CA SER A 487 16.17 12.89 34.13
C SER A 487 15.40 11.66 34.63
N ASP A 488 16.11 10.60 35.03
CA ASP A 488 15.52 9.44 35.66
C ASP A 488 14.74 9.77 36.92
N ALA A 489 15.19 10.79 37.68
CA ALA A 489 14.49 11.23 38.86
C ALA A 489 13.12 11.85 38.52
N GLU A 490 13.03 12.69 37.50
CA GLU A 490 11.77 13.30 37.04
C GLU A 490 10.80 12.23 36.52
N LEU A 491 11.31 11.29 35.75
CA LEU A 491 10.49 10.18 35.23
C LEU A 491 9.93 9.30 36.35
N LYS A 492 10.75 8.96 37.33
CA LYS A 492 10.32 8.17 38.50
C LYS A 492 9.31 8.95 39.36
N GLN A 493 9.59 10.21 39.64
CA GLN A 493 8.70 11.06 40.41
C GLN A 493 7.33 11.20 39.76
N ALA A 494 7.28 11.38 38.42
CA ALA A 494 6.01 11.46 37.68
C ALA A 494 5.19 10.16 37.77
N LEU A 495 5.84 8.99 37.76
CA LEU A 495 5.18 7.70 37.97
C LEU A 495 4.66 7.53 39.40
N GLU A 496 5.43 7.91 40.40
CA GLU A 496 5.03 7.89 41.81
C GLU A 496 3.85 8.83 42.08
N ASP A 497 3.94 10.05 41.52
CA ASP A 497 2.85 11.03 41.60
C ASP A 497 1.59 10.58 40.85
N ALA A 498 1.71 9.73 39.85
CA ALA A 498 0.57 9.11 39.16
C ALA A 498 0.09 7.80 39.82
N LEU A 499 0.54 7.48 41.03
CA LEU A 499 0.20 6.26 41.76
C LEU A 499 0.64 4.97 41.03
N LEU A 500 1.81 5.03 40.38
CA LEU A 500 2.43 3.90 39.65
C LEU A 500 3.86 3.60 40.15
N PRO A 501 4.11 3.47 41.48
CA PRO A 501 5.47 3.28 42.00
C PRO A 501 6.11 1.97 41.50
N GLY A 502 5.31 0.93 41.23
CA GLY A 502 5.79 -0.34 40.68
C GLY A 502 6.41 -0.24 39.28
N LEU A 503 6.11 0.81 38.52
CA LEU A 503 6.69 1.06 37.20
C LEU A 503 7.98 1.89 37.27
N ALA A 504 8.26 2.57 38.36
CA ALA A 504 9.43 3.44 38.50
C ALA A 504 10.78 2.70 38.35
N ALA A 505 10.83 1.42 38.69
CA ALA A 505 12.01 0.56 38.51
C ALA A 505 12.13 -0.02 37.07
N ARG A 506 11.14 0.17 36.22
CA ARG A 506 11.00 -0.49 34.91
C ARG A 506 11.17 0.46 33.72
N LEU A 507 11.79 1.63 33.91
CA LEU A 507 11.91 2.68 32.89
C LEU A 507 12.54 2.19 31.57
N ASP A 508 13.52 1.29 31.65
CA ASP A 508 14.25 0.78 30.46
C ASP A 508 13.62 -0.50 29.89
N GLU A 509 12.61 -1.04 30.54
CA GLU A 509 11.88 -2.21 30.02
C GLU A 509 11.15 -1.84 28.73
N ARG A 510 11.28 -2.72 27.72
CA ARG A 510 10.66 -2.56 26.40
C ARG A 510 9.48 -3.49 26.25
N ASP A 511 8.32 -2.93 25.96
CA ASP A 511 7.09 -3.71 25.78
C ASP A 511 6.05 -2.93 24.96
N ASN A 512 4.94 -3.62 24.63
CA ASN A 512 3.69 -2.99 24.18
C ASN A 512 2.86 -2.59 25.41
N TRP A 513 3.10 -1.40 25.91
CA TRP A 513 2.48 -0.91 27.15
C TRP A 513 0.96 -0.85 27.10
N THR A 514 0.40 -0.59 25.90
CA THR A 514 -1.04 -0.53 25.69
C THR A 514 -1.72 -1.90 25.94
N GLN A 515 -1.03 -3.00 25.66
CA GLN A 515 -1.55 -4.36 25.88
C GLN A 515 -1.17 -4.93 27.25
N LYS A 516 -0.07 -4.46 27.83
CA LYS A 516 0.47 -4.99 29.09
C LYS A 516 -0.20 -4.41 30.33
N LEU A 517 -0.58 -3.13 30.26
CA LEU A 517 -1.17 -2.41 31.39
C LEU A 517 -2.69 -2.51 31.38
N SER A 518 -3.28 -2.58 32.57
CA SER A 518 -4.73 -2.48 32.75
C SER A 518 -5.24 -1.08 32.34
N GLY A 519 -6.55 -0.96 32.05
CA GLY A 519 -7.15 0.32 31.69
C GLY A 519 -6.89 1.44 32.72
N GLY A 520 -6.93 1.12 34.02
CA GLY A 520 -6.62 2.07 35.08
C GLY A 520 -5.14 2.46 35.13
N GLU A 521 -4.21 1.53 34.86
CA GLU A 521 -2.79 1.85 34.78
C GLU A 521 -2.46 2.71 33.56
N LEU A 522 -3.12 2.47 32.40
CA LEU A 522 -2.99 3.30 31.21
C LEU A 522 -3.46 4.73 31.47
N GLN A 523 -4.59 4.92 32.16
CA GLN A 523 -5.08 6.25 32.55
C GLN A 523 -4.12 6.95 33.51
N ARG A 524 -3.60 6.23 34.52
CA ARG A 524 -2.57 6.78 35.42
C ARG A 524 -1.29 7.12 34.68
N LEU A 525 -0.85 6.30 33.73
CA LEU A 525 0.34 6.60 32.93
C LEU A 525 0.14 7.85 32.04
N ALA A 526 -1.08 8.08 31.51
CA ALA A 526 -1.39 9.33 30.80
C ALA A 526 -1.33 10.55 31.72
N ILE A 527 -1.79 10.41 32.95
CA ILE A 527 -1.67 11.47 33.96
C ILE A 527 -0.21 11.68 34.37
N ALA A 528 0.59 10.60 34.52
CA ALA A 528 2.02 10.70 34.76
C ALA A 528 2.74 11.55 33.68
N ARG A 529 2.34 11.38 32.42
CA ARG A 529 2.84 12.20 31.30
C ARG A 529 2.49 13.68 31.47
N VAL A 530 1.31 14.03 31.96
CA VAL A 530 0.92 15.40 32.26
C VAL A 530 1.75 15.95 33.41
N LEU A 531 1.91 15.19 34.49
CA LEU A 531 2.70 15.60 35.66
C LEU A 531 4.17 15.80 35.33
N LEU A 532 4.72 14.99 34.41
CA LEU A 532 6.08 15.14 33.88
C LEU A 532 6.26 16.43 33.08
N LYS A 533 5.31 16.72 32.17
CA LYS A 533 5.39 17.85 31.23
C LYS A 533 4.96 19.19 31.83
N GLN A 534 4.24 19.17 32.92
CA GLN A 534 3.75 20.34 33.67
C GLN A 534 3.07 21.40 32.77
N PRO A 535 2.05 21.05 31.98
CA PRO A 535 1.33 22.03 31.19
C PRO A 535 0.52 22.98 32.08
N ALA A 536 0.35 24.23 31.62
CA ALA A 536 -0.52 25.18 32.31
C ALA A 536 -2.00 24.80 32.14
N TRP A 537 -2.35 24.23 31.00
CA TRP A 537 -3.73 23.87 30.69
C TRP A 537 -3.88 22.37 30.40
N VAL A 538 -4.93 21.77 30.98
CA VAL A 538 -5.24 20.34 30.81
C VAL A 538 -6.69 20.19 30.33
N LEU A 539 -6.87 19.55 29.17
CA LEU A 539 -8.17 19.13 28.67
C LEU A 539 -8.28 17.61 28.78
N ALA A 540 -9.11 17.12 29.70
CA ALA A 540 -9.21 15.69 30.06
C ALA A 540 -10.55 15.09 29.60
N ASP A 541 -10.51 14.10 28.69
CA ASP A 541 -11.69 13.38 28.21
C ASP A 541 -11.79 12.01 28.95
N GLU A 542 -12.65 11.94 29.96
CA GLU A 542 -12.89 10.74 30.80
C GLU A 542 -11.57 10.07 31.31
N ALA A 543 -10.58 10.89 31.63
CA ALA A 543 -9.21 10.46 31.90
C ALA A 543 -9.05 9.53 33.14
N THR A 544 -10.09 9.40 33.98
CA THR A 544 -10.09 8.63 35.22
C THR A 544 -11.25 7.62 35.30
N SER A 545 -11.95 7.38 34.20
CA SER A 545 -13.15 6.52 34.18
C SER A 545 -12.92 5.08 34.63
N ALA A 546 -11.69 4.55 34.47
CA ALA A 546 -11.31 3.21 34.90
C ALA A 546 -10.66 3.13 36.30
N LEU A 547 -10.63 4.27 37.03
CA LEU A 547 -10.04 4.34 38.37
C LEU A 547 -11.09 4.17 39.45
N ASP A 548 -10.66 3.74 40.67
CA ASP A 548 -11.44 3.84 41.89
C ASP A 548 -11.52 5.30 42.37
N VAL A 549 -12.52 5.60 43.21
CA VAL A 549 -12.78 6.96 43.69
C VAL A 549 -11.58 7.59 44.42
N PRO A 550 -10.90 6.88 45.35
CA PRO A 550 -9.76 7.47 46.05
C PRO A 550 -8.58 7.83 45.14
N ALA A 551 -8.27 6.98 44.16
CA ALA A 551 -7.21 7.28 43.17
C ALA A 551 -7.63 8.43 42.24
N GLU A 552 -8.89 8.48 41.82
CA GLU A 552 -9.45 9.56 41.02
C GLU A 552 -9.33 10.91 41.74
N GLU A 553 -9.76 10.99 42.99
CA GLU A 553 -9.68 12.21 43.80
C GLU A 553 -8.24 12.69 44.01
N ALA A 554 -7.31 11.76 44.35
CA ALA A 554 -5.91 12.10 44.52
C ALA A 554 -5.26 12.64 43.25
N LEU A 555 -5.58 12.08 42.09
CA LEU A 555 -5.04 12.52 40.81
C LEU A 555 -5.65 13.85 40.33
N TYR A 556 -6.96 14.04 40.50
CA TYR A 556 -7.56 15.35 40.20
C TYR A 556 -7.05 16.47 41.10
N GLN A 557 -6.79 16.19 42.37
CA GLN A 557 -6.16 17.15 43.27
C GLN A 557 -4.76 17.56 42.79
N ARG A 558 -3.96 16.59 42.31
CA ARG A 558 -2.63 16.87 41.75
C ARG A 558 -2.69 17.66 40.44
N LEU A 559 -3.60 17.30 39.53
CA LEU A 559 -3.83 18.03 38.28
C LEU A 559 -4.29 19.47 38.53
N LYS A 560 -5.19 19.67 39.50
CA LYS A 560 -5.68 20.99 39.91
C LYS A 560 -4.52 21.83 40.49
N ALA A 561 -3.76 21.30 41.42
CA ALA A 561 -2.61 21.98 42.01
C ALA A 561 -1.53 22.32 40.95
N LEU A 562 -1.32 21.45 39.97
CA LEU A 562 -0.42 21.67 38.84
C LEU A 562 -0.86 22.87 38.01
N THR A 563 -2.11 22.86 37.54
CA THR A 563 -2.66 23.92 36.66
C THR A 563 -2.77 25.26 37.37
N GLU A 564 -3.18 25.28 38.65
CA GLU A 564 -3.20 26.50 39.46
C GLU A 564 -1.80 27.11 39.66
N ARG A 565 -0.79 26.25 39.93
CA ARG A 565 0.60 26.70 40.07
C ARG A 565 1.17 27.27 38.77
N ALA A 566 0.76 26.65 37.63
CA ALA A 566 1.20 27.09 36.32
C ALA A 566 0.39 28.30 35.77
N GLY A 567 -0.57 28.81 36.52
CA GLY A 567 -1.40 29.96 36.11
C GLY A 567 -2.39 29.64 34.99
N GLY A 568 -2.83 28.39 34.86
CA GLY A 568 -3.78 27.93 33.85
C GLY A 568 -5.07 27.38 34.46
N ALA A 569 -5.73 26.48 33.75
CA ALA A 569 -6.98 25.84 34.18
C ALA A 569 -7.14 24.42 33.62
N MET A 570 -8.13 23.71 34.15
CA MET A 570 -8.49 22.37 33.71
C MET A 570 -9.91 22.37 33.13
N VAL A 571 -10.07 21.73 31.97
CA VAL A 571 -11.40 21.44 31.40
C VAL A 571 -11.56 19.93 31.32
N SER A 572 -12.56 19.37 31.99
CA SER A 572 -12.76 17.91 32.05
C SER A 572 -14.10 17.49 31.50
N ILE A 573 -14.15 16.36 30.83
CA ILE A 573 -15.35 15.59 30.58
C ILE A 573 -15.38 14.47 31.59
N ALA A 574 -16.38 14.44 32.46
CA ALA A 574 -16.57 13.37 33.42
C ALA A 574 -18.06 13.19 33.79
N HIS A 575 -18.38 11.98 34.25
CA HIS A 575 -19.73 11.60 34.63
C HIS A 575 -19.91 11.40 36.13
N ARG A 576 -18.79 11.25 36.87
CA ARG A 576 -18.82 10.97 38.31
C ARG A 576 -18.95 12.26 39.13
N PRO A 577 -19.77 12.23 40.20
CA PRO A 577 -19.93 13.40 41.10
C PRO A 577 -18.61 13.78 41.82
N SER A 578 -17.74 12.81 42.10
CA SER A 578 -16.41 13.04 42.71
C SER A 578 -15.57 14.05 41.93
N VAL A 579 -15.59 13.99 40.60
CA VAL A 579 -14.85 14.91 39.74
C VAL A 579 -15.46 16.30 39.73
N ALA A 580 -16.78 16.42 39.90
CA ALA A 580 -17.44 17.71 39.91
C ALA A 580 -16.97 18.66 41.03
N ALA A 581 -16.52 18.11 42.15
CA ALA A 581 -15.99 18.87 43.29
C ALA A 581 -14.72 19.67 42.96
N PHE A 582 -13.97 19.30 41.92
CA PHE A 582 -12.75 19.96 41.48
C PHE A 582 -12.99 21.10 40.48
N HIS A 583 -14.28 21.33 40.05
CA HIS A 583 -14.63 22.27 39.01
C HIS A 583 -15.64 23.29 39.54
N GLN A 584 -15.37 24.58 39.30
CA GLN A 584 -16.24 25.65 39.73
C GLN A 584 -17.34 25.98 38.70
N ARG A 585 -17.04 25.74 37.41
CA ARG A 585 -17.93 26.03 36.31
C ARG A 585 -18.39 24.74 35.64
N HIS A 586 -19.62 24.74 35.15
CA HIS A 586 -20.22 23.60 34.48
C HIS A 586 -20.75 24.01 33.12
N TRP A 587 -20.26 23.38 32.05
CA TRP A 587 -20.86 23.44 30.74
C TRP A 587 -21.76 22.22 30.56
N ARG A 588 -22.96 22.45 30.04
CA ARG A 588 -23.93 21.39 29.84
C ARG A 588 -24.40 21.36 28.40
N LEU A 589 -24.23 20.22 27.72
CA LEU A 589 -24.85 19.93 26.44
C LEU A 589 -26.28 19.45 26.66
N LYS A 590 -27.25 20.28 26.33
CA LYS A 590 -28.68 19.96 26.41
C LYS A 590 -29.23 19.69 25.03
N ARG A 591 -29.96 18.58 24.87
CA ARG A 591 -30.63 18.23 23.63
C ARG A 591 -31.75 19.23 23.33
N LEU A 592 -31.76 19.72 22.09
CA LEU A 592 -32.82 20.56 21.59
C LEU A 592 -33.99 19.71 21.06
N PRO A 593 -35.25 20.11 21.28
CA PRO A 593 -36.39 19.45 20.66
C PRO A 593 -36.48 19.85 19.18
N GLY A 594 -36.54 18.89 18.29
CA GLY A 594 -36.70 19.11 16.83
C GLY A 594 -35.86 18.16 16.00
N GLU A 595 -36.30 17.95 14.74
CA GLU A 595 -35.55 17.14 13.73
C GLU A 595 -34.75 18.03 12.78
N GLN A 596 -34.99 19.34 12.76
CA GLN A 596 -34.26 20.30 11.91
C GLN A 596 -33.50 21.31 12.79
N GLY A 597 -32.19 21.49 12.49
CA GLY A 597 -31.31 22.40 13.24
C GLY A 597 -30.28 21.69 14.11
N PRO A 598 -29.59 22.41 15.03
CA PRO A 598 -28.58 21.83 15.90
C PRO A 598 -29.20 20.84 16.89
N LEU A 599 -28.55 19.73 17.11
CA LEU A 599 -29.03 18.68 18.02
C LEU A 599 -28.89 19.06 19.49
N TYR A 600 -27.91 19.88 19.81
CA TYR A 600 -27.61 20.30 21.19
C TYR A 600 -27.31 21.80 21.27
N THR A 601 -27.55 22.37 22.46
CA THR A 601 -27.05 23.68 22.86
C THR A 601 -26.11 23.56 24.04
N LEU A 602 -25.13 24.47 24.12
CA LEU A 602 -24.19 24.56 25.23
C LEU A 602 -24.67 25.64 26.20
N THR A 603 -24.88 25.29 27.47
CA THR A 603 -25.33 26.20 28.54
C THR A 603 -24.39 26.15 29.74
#